data_1ff273599d23c030222c312601cbc519
#
_entry.id   1ff273599d23c030222c312601cbc519
#
_cell.length_a   1.000
_cell.length_b   1.000
_cell.length_c   1.000
_cell.angle_alpha   90.00
_cell.angle_beta   90.00
_cell.angle_gamma   90.00
#
_symmetry.space_group_name_H-M   'P 1'
#
loop_
_entity.id
_entity.type
_entity.pdbx_description
1 polymer ?
#
loop_
_entity_poly.entity_id
_entity_poly.type
_entity_poly.pdbx_seq_one_letter_code
_entity_poly.pdbx_strand_id
1 'polypeptide(L)'
;MIKAGIKVLAVLCHAQSMKSGFWVTERNKGEMIALMHSELSEMLEGIRRPGPDSHCPEFTSEEIELADLLIRAFDYAVGHQLRLSDALLAKMQYNANRPFKHGKEF
;
A
#
# COMPACT_ATOMS: atom_id res chain seq x y z
N MET A 1 -19.51 -1.51 5.92
CA MET A 1 -19.14 -0.22 5.29
C MET A 1 -17.64 -0.08 5.07
N ILE A 2 -16.83 -0.09 6.13
CA ILE A 2 -15.36 0.04 6.00
C ILE A 2 -14.78 -1.07 5.12
N LYS A 3 -15.14 -2.31 5.41
CA LYS A 3 -14.66 -3.46 4.63
C LYS A 3 -14.99 -3.32 3.14
N ALA A 4 -16.22 -2.94 2.82
CA ALA A 4 -16.64 -2.74 1.43
C ALA A 4 -15.84 -1.62 0.77
N GLY A 5 -15.57 -0.53 1.48
CA GLY A 5 -14.75 0.58 0.98
C GLY A 5 -13.33 0.14 0.67
N ILE A 6 -12.71 -0.64 1.55
CA ILE A 6 -11.37 -1.18 1.32
C ILE A 6 -11.35 -2.08 0.09
N LYS A 7 -12.35 -2.96 -0.04
CA LYS A 7 -12.45 -3.85 -1.21
C LYS A 7 -12.60 -3.08 -2.51
N VAL A 8 -13.46 -2.08 -2.53
CA VAL A 8 -13.67 -1.26 -3.73
C VAL A 8 -12.38 -0.55 -4.12
N LEU A 9 -11.71 0.08 -3.17
CA LEU A 9 -10.45 0.76 -3.44
C LEU A 9 -9.39 -0.21 -3.98
N ALA A 10 -9.26 -1.38 -3.36
CA ALA A 10 -8.30 -2.39 -3.80
C ALA A 10 -8.58 -2.86 -5.22
N VAL A 11 -9.86 -3.12 -5.55
CA VAL A 11 -10.26 -3.52 -6.90
C VAL A 11 -9.94 -2.43 -7.92
N LEU A 12 -10.17 -1.17 -7.57
CA LEU A 12 -9.84 -0.04 -8.47
C LEU A 12 -8.33 0.05 -8.72
N CYS A 13 -7.52 -0.13 -7.69
CA CYS A 13 -6.06 -0.13 -7.84
C CYS A 13 -5.60 -1.26 -8.77
N HIS A 14 -6.15 -2.46 -8.58
CA HIS A 14 -5.81 -3.60 -9.41
C HIS A 14 -6.28 -3.42 -10.85
N ALA A 15 -7.50 -2.93 -11.07
CA ALA A 15 -8.04 -2.68 -12.40
C ALA A 15 -7.16 -1.69 -13.17
N GLN A 16 -6.71 -0.63 -12.52
CA GLN A 16 -5.82 0.36 -13.14
C GLN A 16 -4.47 -0.26 -13.49
N SER A 17 -3.92 -1.07 -12.60
CA SER A 17 -2.67 -1.78 -12.83
C SER A 17 -2.77 -2.75 -14.02
N MET A 18 -3.87 -3.47 -14.12
CA MET A 18 -4.14 -4.35 -15.26
C MET A 18 -4.24 -3.56 -16.56
N LYS A 19 -4.97 -2.45 -16.55
CA LYS A 19 -5.12 -1.58 -17.72
C LYS A 19 -3.78 -1.01 -18.19
N SER A 20 -2.89 -0.73 -17.23
CA SER A 20 -1.54 -0.22 -17.54
C SER A 20 -0.58 -1.31 -18.01
N GLY A 21 -0.99 -2.56 -18.07
CA GLY A 21 -0.19 -3.65 -18.63
C GLY A 21 0.68 -4.39 -17.64
N PHE A 22 0.60 -4.09 -16.35
CA PHE A 22 1.48 -4.73 -15.36
C PHE A 22 1.17 -6.20 -15.11
N TRP A 23 -0.01 -6.67 -15.52
CA TRP A 23 -0.44 -8.05 -15.33
C TRP A 23 -0.53 -8.85 -16.63
N VAL A 24 0.08 -8.36 -17.71
CA VAL A 24 0.09 -9.07 -19.01
C VAL A 24 0.77 -10.45 -18.88
N THR A 25 1.80 -10.53 -18.05
CA THR A 25 2.45 -11.79 -17.70
C THR A 25 2.33 -12.02 -16.20
N GLU A 26 2.56 -13.25 -15.76
CA GLU A 26 2.58 -13.58 -14.34
C GLU A 26 3.66 -12.75 -13.64
N ARG A 27 3.30 -12.15 -12.52
CA ARG A 27 4.21 -11.30 -11.76
C ARG A 27 4.89 -12.08 -10.64
N ASN A 28 6.18 -11.86 -10.49
CA ASN A 28 6.95 -12.43 -9.39
C ASN A 28 6.63 -11.71 -8.09
N LYS A 29 6.22 -12.45 -7.06
CA LYS A 29 5.85 -11.88 -5.77
C LYS A 29 7.00 -11.15 -5.09
N GLY A 30 8.21 -11.71 -5.14
CA GLY A 30 9.39 -11.08 -4.55
C GLY A 30 9.70 -9.74 -5.19
N GLU A 31 9.59 -9.67 -6.50
CA GLU A 31 9.78 -8.40 -7.24
C GLU A 31 8.73 -7.37 -6.84
N MET A 32 7.47 -7.78 -6.74
CA MET A 32 6.39 -6.88 -6.31
C MET A 32 6.63 -6.34 -4.89
N ILE A 33 7.09 -7.19 -3.99
CA ILE A 33 7.42 -6.79 -2.62
C ILE A 33 8.61 -5.83 -2.62
N ALA A 34 9.62 -6.09 -3.44
CA ALA A 34 10.76 -5.17 -3.58
C ALA A 34 10.32 -3.79 -4.08
N LEU A 35 9.35 -3.74 -4.99
CA LEU A 35 8.79 -2.48 -5.47
C LEU A 35 8.04 -1.73 -4.36
N MET A 36 7.36 -2.44 -3.46
CA MET A 36 6.77 -1.79 -2.28
C MET A 36 7.86 -1.17 -1.39
N HIS A 37 8.97 -1.88 -1.19
CA HIS A 37 10.11 -1.34 -0.44
C HIS A 37 10.68 -0.09 -1.11
N SER A 38 10.70 -0.06 -2.45
CA SER A 38 11.22 1.11 -3.17
C SER A 38 10.37 2.36 -2.90
N GLU A 39 9.06 2.21 -2.75
CA GLU A 39 8.20 3.35 -2.43
C GLU A 39 8.50 3.91 -1.04
N LEU A 40 8.83 3.05 -0.08
CA LEU A 40 9.26 3.49 1.24
C LEU A 40 10.56 4.26 1.18
N SER A 41 11.50 3.82 0.35
CA SER A 41 12.77 4.52 0.14
C SER A 41 12.56 5.89 -0.51
N GLU A 42 11.66 5.97 -1.48
CA GLU A 42 11.31 7.24 -2.13
C GLU A 42 10.62 8.20 -1.15
N MET A 43 9.77 7.67 -0.28
CA MET A 43 9.13 8.44 0.78
C MET A 43 10.18 9.04 1.72
N LEU A 44 11.17 8.23 2.13
CA LEU A 44 12.27 8.70 2.98
C LEU A 44 13.05 9.80 2.30
N GLU A 45 13.36 9.66 1.01
CA GLU A 45 14.05 10.68 0.24
C GLU A 45 13.24 11.96 0.14
N GLY A 46 11.90 11.83 0.04
CA GLY A 46 10.99 12.98 0.05
C GLY A 46 11.04 13.77 1.35
N ILE A 47 11.31 13.11 2.47
CA ILE A 47 11.51 13.78 3.76
C ILE A 47 12.86 14.50 3.81
N ARG A 48 13.89 13.85 3.27
CA ARG A 48 15.25 14.45 3.22
C ARG A 48 15.32 15.64 2.30
N ARG A 49 14.53 15.64 1.23
CA ARG A 49 14.46 16.72 0.24
C ARG A 49 13.00 17.14 0.09
N PRO A 50 12.45 17.87 1.09
CA PRO A 50 11.03 18.21 1.08
C PRO A 50 10.67 19.12 -0.08
N GLY A 51 9.42 18.99 -0.54
CA GLY A 51 8.90 19.78 -1.63
C GLY A 51 7.67 19.13 -2.26
N PRO A 52 7.10 19.80 -3.27
CA PRO A 52 5.95 19.25 -3.98
C PRO A 52 6.37 18.04 -4.84
N ASP A 53 5.43 17.11 -5.01
CA ASP A 53 5.64 15.98 -5.91
C ASP A 53 5.72 16.46 -7.35
N SER A 54 6.57 15.82 -8.16
CA SER A 54 6.79 16.22 -9.55
C SER A 54 5.56 15.96 -10.43
N HIS A 55 4.75 14.97 -10.13
CA HIS A 55 3.58 14.60 -10.92
C HIS A 55 2.28 15.15 -10.32
N CYS A 56 2.19 15.25 -9.00
CA CYS A 56 1.02 15.73 -8.28
C CYS A 56 1.45 16.86 -7.35
N PRO A 57 1.76 18.07 -7.89
CA PRO A 57 2.40 19.13 -7.10
C PRO A 57 1.53 19.73 -6.00
N GLU A 58 0.26 19.37 -5.92
CA GLU A 58 -0.62 19.75 -4.81
C GLU A 58 -0.25 19.02 -3.51
N PHE A 59 0.54 17.93 -3.63
CA PHE A 59 0.94 17.10 -2.51
C PHE A 59 2.45 17.02 -2.41
N THR A 60 2.93 16.68 -1.21
CA THR A 60 4.37 16.45 -1.01
C THR A 60 4.76 15.08 -1.58
N SER A 61 6.05 14.91 -1.85
CA SER A 61 6.57 13.60 -2.25
C SER A 61 6.31 12.55 -1.18
N GLU A 62 6.39 12.93 0.10
CA GLU A 62 6.09 12.02 1.21
C GLU A 62 4.66 11.46 1.09
N GLU A 63 3.68 12.33 0.84
CA GLU A 63 2.29 11.93 0.69
C GLU A 63 2.07 11.02 -0.53
N ILE A 64 2.66 11.38 -1.65
CA ILE A 64 2.47 10.63 -2.90
C ILE A 64 3.15 9.26 -2.84
N GLU A 65 4.36 9.17 -2.28
CA GLU A 65 5.04 7.89 -2.18
C GLU A 65 4.37 6.94 -1.19
N LEU A 66 3.77 7.49 -0.13
CA LEU A 66 2.94 6.69 0.78
C LEU A 66 1.70 6.16 0.05
N ALA A 67 1.06 6.99 -0.78
CA ALA A 67 -0.06 6.57 -1.60
C ALA A 67 0.36 5.47 -2.59
N ASP A 68 1.52 5.60 -3.22
CA ASP A 68 2.03 4.58 -4.14
C ASP A 68 2.27 3.25 -3.46
N LEU A 69 2.76 3.26 -2.22
CA LEU A 69 2.91 2.05 -1.43
C LEU A 69 1.56 1.35 -1.23
N LEU A 70 0.54 2.09 -0.85
CA LEU A 70 -0.81 1.52 -0.65
C LEU A 70 -1.40 0.99 -1.95
N ILE A 71 -1.22 1.71 -3.05
CA ILE A 71 -1.69 1.26 -4.37
C ILE A 71 -1.05 -0.07 -4.74
N ARG A 72 0.26 -0.20 -4.55
CA ARG A 72 0.96 -1.46 -4.82
C ARG A 72 0.49 -2.59 -3.91
N ALA A 73 0.25 -2.29 -2.62
CA ALA A 73 -0.22 -3.29 -1.67
C ALA A 73 -1.62 -3.80 -2.03
N PHE A 74 -2.53 -2.90 -2.38
CA PHE A 74 -3.88 -3.27 -2.81
C PHE A 74 -3.87 -4.05 -4.12
N ASP A 75 -3.07 -3.62 -5.09
CA ASP A 75 -2.91 -4.32 -6.36
C ASP A 75 -2.40 -5.74 -6.13
N TYR A 76 -1.37 -5.88 -5.31
CA TYR A 76 -0.80 -7.17 -4.93
C TYR A 76 -1.86 -8.09 -4.32
N ALA A 77 -2.63 -7.56 -3.37
CA ALA A 77 -3.62 -8.34 -2.66
C ALA A 77 -4.71 -8.87 -3.59
N VAL A 78 -5.25 -8.03 -4.46
CA VAL A 78 -6.31 -8.45 -5.40
C VAL A 78 -5.73 -9.39 -6.44
N GLY A 79 -4.59 -9.07 -7.01
CA GLY A 79 -3.96 -9.88 -8.04
C GLY A 79 -3.60 -11.29 -7.58
N HIS A 80 -3.30 -11.46 -6.30
CA HIS A 80 -2.99 -12.76 -5.71
C HIS A 80 -4.13 -13.35 -4.88
N GLN A 81 -5.32 -12.75 -4.96
CA GLN A 81 -6.53 -13.25 -4.30
C GLN A 81 -6.39 -13.38 -2.78
N LEU A 82 -5.70 -12.42 -2.16
CA LEU A 82 -5.55 -12.36 -0.71
C LEU A 82 -6.72 -11.62 -0.08
N ARG A 83 -7.16 -12.07 1.09
CA ARG A 83 -8.28 -11.48 1.83
C ARG A 83 -7.80 -10.30 2.68
N LEU A 84 -7.26 -9.26 2.03
CA LEU A 84 -6.62 -8.15 2.75
C LEU A 84 -7.59 -7.36 3.63
N SER A 85 -8.79 -7.07 3.13
CA SER A 85 -9.78 -6.30 3.91
C SER A 85 -10.17 -7.03 5.19
N ASP A 86 -10.40 -8.34 5.11
CA ASP A 86 -10.72 -9.16 6.28
C ASP A 86 -9.53 -9.24 7.24
N ALA A 87 -8.34 -9.49 6.70
CA ALA A 87 -7.12 -9.60 7.50
C ALA A 87 -6.79 -8.28 8.21
N LEU A 88 -6.99 -7.16 7.53
CA LEU A 88 -6.72 -5.83 8.09
C LEU A 88 -7.62 -5.56 9.29
N LEU A 89 -8.93 -5.80 9.15
CA LEU A 89 -9.88 -5.58 10.23
C LEU A 89 -9.64 -6.54 11.40
N ALA A 90 -9.35 -7.80 11.11
CA ALA A 90 -9.03 -8.79 12.15
C ALA A 90 -7.76 -8.42 12.91
N LYS A 91 -6.74 -7.95 12.20
CA LYS A 91 -5.48 -7.55 12.83
C LYS A 91 -5.64 -6.28 13.67
N MET A 92 -6.42 -5.33 13.21
CA MET A 92 -6.73 -4.14 14.00
C MET A 92 -7.43 -4.51 15.31
N GLN A 93 -8.39 -5.43 15.26
CA GLN A 93 -9.09 -5.92 16.45
C GLN A 93 -8.13 -6.61 17.41
N TYR A 94 -7.26 -7.46 16.89
CA TYR A 94 -6.22 -8.12 17.68
C TYR A 94 -5.32 -7.10 18.36
N ASN A 95 -4.86 -6.10 17.63
CA ASN A 95 -3.98 -5.06 18.16
C ASN A 95 -4.64 -4.23 19.25
N ALA A 96 -5.95 -3.96 19.13
CA ALA A 96 -6.70 -3.19 20.10
C ALA A 96 -6.72 -3.86 21.48
N ASN A 97 -6.57 -5.19 21.55
CA ASN A 97 -6.60 -5.97 22.76
C ASN A 97 -5.21 -6.32 23.32
N ARG A 98 -4.17 -5.78 22.72
CA ARG A 98 -2.78 -6.05 23.16
C ARG A 98 -2.35 -5.05 24.24
N PRO A 99 -1.33 -5.40 25.06
CA PRO A 99 -0.81 -4.50 26.07
C PRO A 99 -0.21 -3.23 25.46
N PHE A 100 -0.01 -2.22 26.30
CA PHE A 100 0.61 -0.96 25.89
C PHE A 100 1.91 -1.19 25.11
N LYS A 101 2.03 -0.59 23.92
CA LYS A 101 3.14 -0.79 22.98
C LYS A 101 3.36 -2.26 22.62
N HIS A 102 2.31 -3.09 22.74
CA HIS A 102 2.40 -4.53 22.47
C HIS A 102 3.51 -5.22 23.29
N GLY A 103 3.83 -4.65 24.47
CA GLY A 103 4.93 -5.13 25.30
C GLY A 103 6.32 -4.79 24.80
N LYS A 104 6.42 -3.94 23.78
CA LYS A 104 7.68 -3.54 23.16
C LYS A 104 8.10 -2.14 23.60
N GLU A 105 9.40 -1.86 23.49
CA GLU A 105 9.93 -0.53 23.75
C GLU A 105 9.55 0.43 22.62
N PHE A 106 9.57 -0.07 21.39
CA PHE A 106 9.15 0.71 20.24
C PHE A 106 8.63 -0.14 19.09
#